data_10341c69a810ff797d81d6f8ab4c0e91
#
_entry.id   10341c69a810ff797d81d6f8ab4c0e91
#
_cell.length_a   1.000
_cell.length_b   1.000
_cell.length_c   1.000
_cell.angle_alpha   90.00
_cell.angle_beta   90.00
_cell.angle_gamma   90.00
#
_symmetry.space_group_name_H-M   'P 1'
#
loop_
_entity.id
_entity.type
_entity.pdbx_description
1 polymer ?
#
loop_
_entity_poly.entity_id
_entity_poly.type
_entity_poly.pdbx_seq_one_letter_code
_entity_poly.pdbx_strand_id
1 'polypeptide(L)'
;REPEEWLELKGIRHRTLKNLDVKFPLGVMTAVTGPSGSGKTSLVLDVLWRAVARRLHASREQPGAHDSIKGMNKISKVILVDQDAIGSTPGSTPATYTGVFDPIRQLFSKVPESRTRGFTPRTFSFNVPGGRCEACDGLGRRRVEMHFLPDVWVECETCKGRRYSAETLHAKWHGKSIADVLEMSIAEAALLFESAPQIAR
;
A
#
# COMPACT_ATOMS: atom_id res chain seq x y z
N ARG A 1 -10.12 25.47 16.32
CA ARG A 1 -11.40 24.93 16.81
C ARG A 1 -11.18 24.36 18.20
N GLU A 2 -12.06 24.66 19.14
CA GLU A 2 -12.06 24.01 20.45
C GLU A 2 -12.77 22.65 20.32
N PRO A 3 -12.23 21.56 20.89
CA PRO A 3 -12.84 20.26 20.83
C PRO A 3 -14.05 20.19 21.77
N GLU A 4 -15.19 19.77 21.25
CA GLU A 4 -16.41 19.55 22.02
C GLU A 4 -16.52 18.12 22.56
N GLU A 5 -15.80 17.19 21.98
CA GLU A 5 -15.89 15.76 22.28
C GLU A 5 -14.51 15.13 22.50
N TRP A 6 -14.48 14.10 23.36
CA TRP A 6 -13.23 13.47 23.80
C TRP A 6 -13.33 11.95 23.77
N LEU A 7 -12.22 11.33 23.38
CA LEU A 7 -11.96 9.91 23.62
C LEU A 7 -11.07 9.81 24.86
N GLU A 8 -11.55 9.18 25.94
CA GLU A 8 -10.83 9.08 27.20
C GLU A 8 -10.32 7.66 27.41
N LEU A 9 -9.03 7.49 27.64
CA LEU A 9 -8.39 6.25 28.04
C LEU A 9 -7.95 6.38 29.50
N LYS A 10 -8.23 5.37 30.30
CA LYS A 10 -7.87 5.35 31.72
C LYS A 10 -7.08 4.12 32.13
N GLY A 11 -6.19 4.33 33.09
CA GLY A 11 -5.41 3.27 33.70
C GLY A 11 -4.49 2.53 32.73
N ILE A 12 -3.84 3.23 31.80
CA ILE A 12 -2.95 2.63 30.81
C ILE A 12 -1.69 2.12 31.47
N ARG A 13 -1.44 0.81 31.40
CA ARG A 13 -0.28 0.11 31.92
C ARG A 13 0.32 -0.79 30.85
N HIS A 14 1.17 -0.20 30.03
CA HIS A 14 1.81 -0.93 28.94
C HIS A 14 3.24 -0.43 28.73
N ARG A 15 4.22 -1.34 28.79
CA ARG A 15 5.66 -1.04 28.67
C ARG A 15 6.08 0.10 29.63
N THR A 16 6.47 1.25 29.10
CA THR A 16 6.91 2.42 29.88
C THR A 16 5.77 3.22 30.50
N LEU A 17 4.51 2.97 30.07
CA LEU A 17 3.34 3.68 30.58
C LEU A 17 2.90 3.10 31.92
N LYS A 18 2.90 3.95 32.95
CA LYS A 18 2.61 3.56 34.34
C LYS A 18 1.32 4.22 34.80
N ASN A 19 0.18 3.53 34.64
CA ASN A 19 -1.14 3.98 35.07
C ASN A 19 -1.51 5.39 34.60
N LEU A 20 -1.38 5.59 33.27
CA LEU A 20 -1.59 6.88 32.62
C LEU A 20 -3.06 7.04 32.19
N ASP A 21 -3.65 8.21 32.50
CA ASP A 21 -4.94 8.65 31.99
C ASP A 21 -4.72 9.68 30.87
N VAL A 22 -5.36 9.50 29.72
CA VAL A 22 -5.19 10.38 28.56
C VAL A 22 -6.54 10.66 27.92
N LYS A 23 -6.72 11.91 27.43
CA LYS A 23 -7.87 12.33 26.65
C LYS A 23 -7.40 12.76 25.25
N PHE A 24 -8.02 12.20 24.22
CA PHE A 24 -7.81 12.61 22.83
C PHE A 24 -9.01 13.43 22.38
N PRO A 25 -8.80 14.68 21.92
CA PRO A 25 -9.89 15.51 21.39
C PRO A 25 -10.37 14.93 20.05
N LEU A 26 -11.69 14.94 19.83
CA LEU A 26 -12.28 14.52 18.56
C LEU A 26 -12.56 15.73 17.65
N GLY A 27 -12.59 15.50 16.34
CA GLY A 27 -12.88 16.55 15.36
C GLY A 27 -11.75 17.57 15.13
N VAL A 28 -10.58 17.36 15.72
CA VAL A 28 -9.41 18.21 15.58
C VAL A 28 -8.14 17.35 15.33
N MET A 29 -7.11 17.99 14.77
CA MET A 29 -5.80 17.33 14.62
C MET A 29 -5.09 17.25 15.97
N THR A 30 -4.59 16.08 16.32
CA THR A 30 -3.84 15.84 17.57
C THR A 30 -2.44 15.35 17.25
N ALA A 31 -1.43 16.05 17.76
CA ALA A 31 -0.03 15.62 17.65
C ALA A 31 0.45 15.07 19.00
N VAL A 32 1.04 13.85 18.98
CA VAL A 32 1.67 13.24 20.16
C VAL A 32 3.19 13.38 20.02
N THR A 33 3.78 14.23 20.84
CA THR A 33 5.21 14.57 20.81
C THR A 33 5.92 14.14 22.09
N GLY A 34 7.24 14.10 22.05
CA GLY A 34 8.08 13.75 23.19
C GLY A 34 9.38 13.02 22.79
N PRO A 35 10.34 12.82 23.70
CA PRO A 35 11.60 12.15 23.42
C PRO A 35 11.42 10.70 22.98
N SER A 36 12.45 10.15 22.32
CA SER A 36 12.45 8.73 21.94
C SER A 36 12.36 7.85 23.20
N GLY A 37 11.61 6.75 23.12
CA GLY A 37 11.41 5.85 24.28
C GLY A 37 10.36 6.32 25.32
N SER A 38 9.76 7.51 25.18
CA SER A 38 8.75 8.00 26.14
C SER A 38 7.40 7.26 26.12
N GLY A 39 7.20 6.31 25.20
CA GLY A 39 5.98 5.51 25.14
C GLY A 39 4.93 6.03 24.14
N LYS A 40 5.25 6.99 23.27
CA LYS A 40 4.31 7.50 22.24
C LYS A 40 3.72 6.40 21.38
N THR A 41 4.57 5.56 20.81
CA THR A 41 4.16 4.41 19.99
C THR A 41 3.32 3.43 20.80
N SER A 42 3.72 3.14 22.04
CA SER A 42 2.95 2.27 22.93
C SER A 42 1.57 2.84 23.24
N LEU A 43 1.45 4.15 23.46
CA LEU A 43 0.17 4.81 23.70
C LEU A 43 -0.72 4.77 22.47
N VAL A 44 -0.20 5.20 21.31
CA VAL A 44 -1.00 5.41 20.09
C VAL A 44 -1.27 4.09 19.36
N LEU A 45 -0.24 3.26 19.14
CA LEU A 45 -0.39 2.03 18.34
C LEU A 45 -0.80 0.85 19.20
N ASP A 46 -0.04 0.56 20.29
CA ASP A 46 -0.29 -0.66 21.07
C ASP A 46 -1.57 -0.56 21.91
N VAL A 47 -1.95 0.62 22.41
CA VAL A 47 -3.13 0.78 23.25
C VAL A 47 -4.30 1.37 22.46
N LEU A 48 -4.21 2.62 22.03
CA LEU A 48 -5.33 3.34 21.40
C LEU A 48 -5.80 2.66 20.11
N TRP A 49 -4.89 2.51 19.14
CA TRP A 49 -5.22 1.90 17.85
C TRP A 49 -5.82 0.51 17.99
N ARG A 50 -5.14 -0.39 18.70
CA ARG A 50 -5.61 -1.77 18.85
C ARG A 50 -6.94 -1.86 19.58
N ALA A 51 -7.18 -1.03 20.60
CA ALA A 51 -8.43 -1.03 21.31
C ALA A 51 -9.60 -0.53 20.44
N VAL A 52 -9.39 0.53 19.67
CA VAL A 52 -10.41 1.07 18.76
C VAL A 52 -10.65 0.10 17.60
N ALA A 53 -9.60 -0.44 16.97
CA ALA A 53 -9.70 -1.42 15.88
C ALA A 53 -10.41 -2.71 16.32
N ARG A 54 -10.13 -3.19 17.54
CA ARG A 54 -10.83 -4.34 18.12
C ARG A 54 -12.33 -4.10 18.26
N ARG A 55 -12.72 -2.90 18.69
CA ARG A 55 -14.12 -2.54 18.86
C ARG A 55 -14.86 -2.34 17.55
N LEU A 56 -14.24 -1.63 16.59
CA LEU A 56 -14.91 -1.22 15.34
C LEU A 56 -14.76 -2.25 14.21
N HIS A 57 -13.65 -2.97 14.17
CA HIS A 57 -13.29 -3.87 13.06
C HIS A 57 -13.11 -5.32 13.49
N ALA A 58 -13.46 -5.68 14.74
CA ALA A 58 -13.28 -7.03 15.31
C ALA A 58 -11.83 -7.55 15.15
N SER A 59 -10.83 -6.67 15.22
CA SER A 59 -9.42 -7.04 15.15
C SER A 59 -9.06 -8.05 16.23
N ARG A 60 -8.25 -9.05 15.88
CA ARG A 60 -7.76 -10.08 16.81
C ARG A 60 -6.59 -9.59 17.68
N GLU A 61 -5.99 -8.46 17.35
CA GLU A 61 -4.88 -7.92 18.12
C GLU A 61 -5.32 -7.46 19.50
N GLN A 62 -4.55 -7.88 20.50
CA GLN A 62 -4.82 -7.50 21.89
C GLN A 62 -4.26 -6.09 22.15
N PRO A 63 -5.08 -5.16 22.65
CA PRO A 63 -4.58 -3.86 23.09
C PRO A 63 -3.72 -3.99 24.33
N GLY A 64 -2.79 -3.06 24.53
CA GLY A 64 -2.05 -2.94 25.78
C GLY A 64 -2.99 -2.76 26.98
N ALA A 65 -2.54 -3.17 28.16
CA ALA A 65 -3.36 -3.14 29.38
C ALA A 65 -3.86 -1.73 29.70
N HIS A 66 -5.16 -1.60 29.89
CA HIS A 66 -5.86 -0.37 30.27
C HIS A 66 -7.17 -0.72 30.98
N ASP A 67 -7.71 0.19 31.77
CA ASP A 67 -8.91 -0.06 32.55
C ASP A 67 -10.18 0.21 31.73
N SER A 68 -10.26 1.34 31.04
CA SER A 68 -11.45 1.69 30.27
C SER A 68 -11.18 2.69 29.16
N ILE A 69 -12.05 2.66 28.15
CA ILE A 69 -12.11 3.67 27.07
C ILE A 69 -13.52 4.19 26.97
N LYS A 70 -13.69 5.54 27.03
CA LYS A 70 -14.95 6.23 26.89
C LYS A 70 -14.95 7.08 25.59
N GLY A 71 -16.12 7.31 25.02
CA GLY A 71 -16.27 8.13 23.79
C GLY A 71 -16.14 7.35 22.49
N MET A 72 -16.00 6.02 22.53
CA MET A 72 -15.86 5.19 21.32
C MET A 72 -17.09 5.16 20.42
N ASN A 73 -18.28 5.44 20.97
CA ASN A 73 -19.52 5.52 20.19
C ASN A 73 -19.55 6.70 19.21
N LYS A 74 -18.62 7.63 19.34
CA LYS A 74 -18.48 8.81 18.47
C LYS A 74 -17.52 8.56 17.28
N ILE A 75 -16.88 7.39 17.23
CA ILE A 75 -15.93 6.99 16.18
C ILE A 75 -16.59 5.91 15.33
N SER A 76 -16.76 6.19 14.05
CA SER A 76 -17.34 5.23 13.09
C SER A 76 -16.28 4.35 12.41
N LYS A 77 -15.07 4.86 12.25
CA LYS A 77 -13.98 4.18 11.53
C LYS A 77 -12.62 4.61 12.10
N VAL A 78 -11.67 3.69 12.09
CA VAL A 78 -10.26 3.97 12.40
C VAL A 78 -9.39 3.43 11.27
N ILE A 79 -8.40 4.21 10.87
CA ILE A 79 -7.44 3.85 9.82
C ILE A 79 -6.05 4.09 10.38
N LEU A 80 -5.18 3.08 10.27
CA LEU A 80 -3.76 3.23 10.52
C LEU A 80 -3.08 3.63 9.21
N VAL A 81 -2.31 4.70 9.27
CA VAL A 81 -1.40 5.08 8.19
C VAL A 81 0.00 5.00 8.78
N ASP A 82 0.81 4.10 8.29
CA ASP A 82 2.18 3.85 8.69
C ASP A 82 3.16 4.20 7.57
N GLN A 83 4.44 3.99 7.81
CA GLN A 83 5.51 4.20 6.83
C GLN A 83 5.95 2.91 6.15
N ASP A 84 5.24 1.82 6.36
CA ASP A 84 5.56 0.55 5.72
C ASP A 84 5.37 0.65 4.21
N ALA A 85 6.24 -0.02 3.48
CA ALA A 85 6.15 -0.06 2.03
C ALA A 85 4.80 -0.64 1.58
N ILE A 86 4.18 -0.02 0.60
CA ILE A 86 2.94 -0.50 0.00
C ILE A 86 3.22 -1.87 -0.63
N GLY A 87 2.69 -2.92 0.01
CA GLY A 87 2.88 -4.32 -0.41
C GLY A 87 4.18 -4.94 0.13
N SER A 88 4.08 -6.18 0.57
CA SER A 88 5.18 -6.95 1.15
C SER A 88 6.03 -7.70 0.12
N THR A 89 5.67 -7.64 -1.17
CA THR A 89 6.33 -8.39 -2.23
C THR A 89 6.67 -7.51 -3.44
N PRO A 90 7.71 -7.84 -4.21
CA PRO A 90 8.04 -7.14 -5.47
C PRO A 90 6.91 -7.19 -6.51
N GLY A 91 5.95 -8.10 -6.37
CA GLY A 91 4.75 -8.21 -7.20
C GLY A 91 3.64 -7.20 -6.84
N SER A 92 3.79 -6.43 -5.76
CA SER A 92 2.86 -5.37 -5.38
C SER A 92 3.39 -4.01 -5.79
N THR A 93 2.56 -3.23 -6.46
CA THR A 93 2.86 -1.84 -6.86
C THR A 93 1.74 -0.92 -6.43
N PRO A 94 1.95 0.40 -6.29
CA PRO A 94 0.87 1.34 -6.00
C PRO A 94 -0.34 1.18 -6.93
N ALA A 95 -0.10 0.95 -8.22
CA ALA A 95 -1.15 0.77 -9.21
C ALA A 95 -1.99 -0.51 -8.97
N THR A 96 -1.36 -1.62 -8.52
CA THR A 96 -2.08 -2.85 -8.19
C THR A 96 -2.83 -2.74 -6.87
N TYR A 97 -2.25 -2.05 -5.90
CA TYR A 97 -2.86 -1.83 -4.59
C TYR A 97 -4.12 -0.98 -4.64
N THR A 98 -4.10 0.09 -5.43
CA THR A 98 -5.26 0.98 -5.63
C THR A 98 -6.31 0.41 -6.59
N GLY A 99 -5.99 -0.68 -7.31
CA GLY A 99 -6.87 -1.27 -8.31
C GLY A 99 -6.88 -0.54 -9.65
N VAL A 100 -6.18 0.59 -9.81
CA VAL A 100 -6.12 1.36 -11.07
C VAL A 100 -5.42 0.58 -12.19
N PHE A 101 -4.65 -0.43 -11.84
CA PHE A 101 -3.95 -1.25 -12.84
C PHE A 101 -4.91 -2.09 -13.70
N ASP A 102 -6.08 -2.46 -13.19
CA ASP A 102 -7.06 -3.25 -13.93
C ASP A 102 -7.64 -2.47 -15.12
N PRO A 103 -8.15 -1.25 -15.00
CA PRO A 103 -8.56 -0.45 -16.16
C PRO A 103 -7.40 -0.12 -17.10
N ILE A 104 -6.16 0.05 -16.61
CA ILE A 104 -4.97 0.23 -17.46
C ILE A 104 -4.75 -1.01 -18.33
N ARG A 105 -4.79 -2.22 -17.77
CA ARG A 105 -4.65 -3.47 -18.52
C ARG A 105 -5.75 -3.64 -19.57
N GLN A 106 -6.98 -3.27 -19.24
CA GLN A 106 -8.09 -3.29 -20.18
C GLN A 106 -7.87 -2.31 -21.35
N LEU A 107 -7.33 -1.13 -21.07
CA LEU A 107 -7.00 -0.15 -22.09
C LEU A 107 -5.93 -0.69 -23.04
N PHE A 108 -4.84 -1.22 -22.51
CA PHE A 108 -3.76 -1.80 -23.31
C PHE A 108 -4.21 -2.99 -24.17
N SER A 109 -5.15 -3.79 -23.71
CA SER A 109 -5.71 -4.88 -24.53
C SER A 109 -6.53 -4.42 -25.74
N LYS A 110 -6.96 -3.16 -25.75
CA LYS A 110 -7.76 -2.57 -26.83
C LYS A 110 -6.95 -1.81 -27.86
N VAL A 111 -5.65 -1.59 -27.66
CA VAL A 111 -4.80 -0.93 -28.67
C VAL A 111 -4.68 -1.80 -29.93
N PRO A 112 -4.45 -1.21 -31.11
CA PRO A 112 -4.41 -1.94 -32.39
C PRO A 112 -3.45 -3.13 -32.37
N GLU A 113 -2.23 -2.93 -31.88
CA GLU A 113 -1.19 -3.97 -31.77
C GLU A 113 -1.63 -5.15 -30.90
N SER A 114 -2.34 -4.87 -29.84
CA SER A 114 -2.87 -5.91 -28.94
C SER A 114 -3.95 -6.75 -29.62
N ARG A 115 -4.86 -6.09 -30.36
CA ARG A 115 -5.92 -6.77 -31.10
C ARG A 115 -5.36 -7.68 -32.18
N THR A 116 -4.37 -7.21 -32.94
CA THR A 116 -3.72 -8.00 -33.98
C THR A 116 -3.03 -9.25 -33.43
N ARG A 117 -2.47 -9.16 -32.22
CA ARG A 117 -1.76 -10.27 -31.56
C ARG A 117 -2.65 -11.12 -30.64
N GLY A 118 -3.93 -10.79 -30.50
CA GLY A 118 -4.85 -11.48 -29.60
C GLY A 118 -4.52 -11.29 -28.12
N PHE A 119 -3.89 -10.17 -27.74
CA PHE A 119 -3.57 -9.89 -26.35
C PHE A 119 -4.84 -9.57 -25.57
N THR A 120 -4.92 -10.13 -24.38
CA THR A 120 -6.01 -9.93 -23.42
C THR A 120 -5.53 -9.08 -22.23
N PRO A 121 -6.43 -8.57 -21.38
CA PRO A 121 -6.01 -7.88 -20.15
C PRO A 121 -5.09 -8.72 -19.28
N ARG A 122 -5.18 -10.05 -19.35
CA ARG A 122 -4.30 -10.98 -18.64
C ARG A 122 -2.85 -10.90 -19.12
N THR A 123 -2.64 -10.71 -20.42
CA THR A 123 -1.31 -10.54 -21.03
C THR A 123 -0.55 -9.36 -20.40
N PHE A 124 -1.25 -8.33 -19.98
CA PHE A 124 -0.69 -7.14 -19.34
C PHE A 124 -0.58 -7.25 -17.80
N SER A 125 -0.75 -8.44 -17.24
CA SER A 125 -0.49 -8.69 -15.82
C SER A 125 0.91 -9.28 -15.65
N PHE A 126 1.74 -8.63 -14.84
CA PHE A 126 3.06 -9.16 -14.51
C PHE A 126 3.02 -10.26 -13.42
N ASN A 127 1.87 -10.47 -12.76
CA ASN A 127 1.71 -11.47 -11.70
C ASN A 127 1.25 -12.85 -12.22
N VAL A 128 0.89 -12.96 -13.51
CA VAL A 128 0.43 -14.23 -14.10
C VAL A 128 1.16 -14.51 -15.42
N PRO A 129 1.34 -15.79 -15.79
CA PRO A 129 1.95 -16.17 -17.06
C PRO A 129 1.15 -15.67 -18.27
N GLY A 130 1.85 -15.43 -19.40
CA GLY A 130 1.25 -15.11 -20.68
C GLY A 130 1.67 -13.77 -21.29
N GLY A 131 2.40 -12.93 -20.56
CA GLY A 131 2.93 -11.67 -21.09
C GLY A 131 4.03 -11.08 -20.22
N ARG A 132 4.22 -11.67 -19.03
CA ARG A 132 5.30 -11.33 -18.11
C ARG A 132 6.65 -11.89 -18.59
N CYS A 133 7.73 -11.38 -18.07
CA CYS A 133 9.04 -11.99 -18.22
C CYS A 133 9.09 -13.28 -17.38
N GLU A 134 9.22 -14.42 -18.05
CA GLU A 134 9.28 -15.72 -17.35
C GLU A 134 10.63 -15.97 -16.66
N ALA A 135 11.70 -15.24 -17.02
CA ALA A 135 12.99 -15.37 -16.33
C ALA A 135 12.99 -14.84 -14.89
N CYS A 136 12.08 -13.91 -14.57
CA CYS A 136 11.93 -13.32 -13.24
C CYS A 136 10.50 -13.39 -12.72
N ASP A 137 9.63 -14.17 -13.34
CA ASP A 137 8.21 -14.28 -12.99
C ASP A 137 7.48 -12.93 -12.89
N GLY A 138 7.88 -11.96 -13.71
CA GLY A 138 7.29 -10.61 -13.70
C GLY A 138 7.77 -9.72 -12.56
N LEU A 139 8.68 -10.15 -11.73
CA LEU A 139 9.19 -9.36 -10.59
C LEU A 139 10.14 -8.24 -11.03
N GLY A 140 10.71 -8.31 -12.24
CA GLY A 140 11.74 -7.39 -12.73
C GLY A 140 13.11 -7.60 -12.08
N ARG A 141 13.16 -8.38 -11.02
CA ARG A 141 14.37 -8.70 -10.24
C ARG A 141 14.43 -10.18 -9.96
N ARG A 142 15.64 -10.69 -9.70
CA ARG A 142 15.88 -12.07 -9.28
C ARG A 142 16.50 -12.07 -7.90
N ARG A 143 16.02 -12.96 -7.05
CA ARG A 143 16.58 -13.19 -5.73
C ARG A 143 17.81 -14.08 -5.87
N VAL A 144 18.93 -13.61 -5.32
CA VAL A 144 20.16 -14.40 -5.17
C VAL A 144 20.27 -14.79 -3.69
N GLU A 145 20.08 -16.06 -3.41
CA GLU A 145 20.19 -16.61 -2.06
C GLU A 145 21.64 -16.69 -1.65
N MET A 146 21.95 -16.17 -0.47
CA MET A 146 23.29 -16.24 0.11
C MET A 146 23.23 -17.02 1.42
N HIS A 147 24.04 -18.08 1.54
CA HIS A 147 24.00 -19.00 2.69
C HIS A 147 24.28 -18.35 4.05
N PHE A 148 25.01 -17.25 4.11
CA PHE A 148 25.42 -16.58 5.37
C PHE A 148 25.10 -15.08 5.42
N LEU A 149 24.50 -14.52 4.37
CA LEU A 149 24.15 -13.11 4.26
C LEU A 149 22.66 -12.97 3.89
N PRO A 150 22.04 -11.81 4.14
CA PRO A 150 20.70 -11.54 3.63
C PRO A 150 20.65 -11.69 2.11
N ASP A 151 19.55 -12.23 1.60
CA ASP A 151 19.35 -12.38 0.16
C ASP A 151 19.41 -11.02 -0.54
N VAL A 152 20.03 -11.03 -1.72
CA VAL A 152 20.18 -9.83 -2.55
C VAL A 152 19.25 -9.92 -3.76
N TRP A 153 18.56 -8.83 -4.03
CA TRP A 153 17.74 -8.68 -5.22
C TRP A 153 18.55 -7.99 -6.32
N VAL A 154 18.80 -8.69 -7.42
CA VAL A 154 19.48 -8.16 -8.59
C VAL A 154 18.50 -7.95 -9.73
N GLU A 155 18.74 -6.95 -10.57
CA GLU A 155 17.92 -6.69 -11.73
C GLU A 155 17.92 -7.90 -12.69
N CYS A 156 16.76 -8.20 -13.28
CA CYS A 156 16.64 -9.29 -14.23
C CYS A 156 17.33 -8.93 -15.56
N GLU A 157 18.37 -9.67 -15.93
CA GLU A 157 19.14 -9.45 -17.16
C GLU A 157 18.29 -9.56 -18.43
N THR A 158 17.26 -10.41 -18.42
CA THR A 158 16.38 -10.66 -19.58
C THR A 158 15.46 -9.49 -19.86
N CYS A 159 14.76 -8.97 -18.86
CA CYS A 159 13.81 -7.89 -19.03
C CYS A 159 14.34 -6.53 -18.58
N LYS A 160 15.51 -6.48 -17.98
CA LYS A 160 16.14 -5.24 -17.47
C LYS A 160 15.15 -4.43 -16.61
N GLY A 161 14.61 -5.05 -15.58
CA GLY A 161 13.64 -4.44 -14.67
C GLY A 161 12.20 -4.29 -15.21
N ARG A 162 11.98 -4.45 -16.51
CA ARG A 162 10.73 -4.10 -17.20
C ARG A 162 9.55 -5.04 -16.96
N ARG A 163 9.75 -6.17 -16.28
CA ARG A 163 8.73 -7.13 -15.82
C ARG A 163 8.00 -7.93 -16.92
N TYR A 164 8.01 -7.49 -18.16
CA TYR A 164 7.28 -8.08 -19.29
C TYR A 164 8.20 -8.70 -20.33
N SER A 165 7.62 -9.58 -21.16
CA SER A 165 8.28 -10.06 -22.35
C SER A 165 8.45 -8.93 -23.37
N ALA A 166 9.48 -9.04 -24.22
CA ALA A 166 9.70 -8.07 -25.30
C ALA A 166 8.47 -7.92 -26.21
N GLU A 167 7.77 -9.03 -26.44
CA GLU A 167 6.58 -9.06 -27.29
C GLU A 167 5.43 -8.23 -26.69
N THR A 168 5.15 -8.34 -25.39
CA THR A 168 4.12 -7.55 -24.72
C THR A 168 4.41 -6.06 -24.76
N LEU A 169 5.70 -5.67 -24.73
CA LEU A 169 6.12 -4.27 -24.76
C LEU A 169 5.96 -3.58 -26.12
N HIS A 170 5.65 -4.31 -27.18
CA HIS A 170 5.30 -3.70 -28.47
C HIS A 170 3.93 -2.99 -28.44
N ALA A 171 3.01 -3.43 -27.60
CA ALA A 171 1.73 -2.74 -27.41
C ALA A 171 1.96 -1.40 -26.70
N LYS A 172 1.58 -0.30 -27.37
CA LYS A 172 1.80 1.05 -26.85
C LYS A 172 0.52 1.88 -26.83
N TRP A 173 0.37 2.67 -25.78
CA TRP A 173 -0.63 3.72 -25.64
C TRP A 173 0.07 5.08 -25.64
N HIS A 174 -0.27 5.96 -26.58
CA HIS A 174 0.43 7.24 -26.78
C HIS A 174 1.98 7.10 -26.79
N GLY A 175 2.48 6.06 -27.46
CA GLY A 175 3.92 5.79 -27.55
C GLY A 175 4.56 5.15 -26.35
N LYS A 176 3.82 4.93 -25.25
CA LYS A 176 4.31 4.32 -24.00
C LYS A 176 3.86 2.87 -23.87
N SER A 177 4.77 1.98 -23.49
CA SER A 177 4.46 0.59 -23.18
C SER A 177 3.89 0.47 -21.77
N ILE A 178 3.34 -0.69 -21.41
CA ILE A 178 2.84 -0.97 -20.06
C ILE A 178 3.96 -0.89 -18.99
N ALA A 179 5.20 -1.23 -19.36
CA ALA A 179 6.34 -1.08 -18.45
C ALA A 179 6.69 0.38 -18.22
N ASP A 180 6.67 1.22 -19.25
CA ASP A 180 6.91 2.65 -19.14
C ASP A 180 5.87 3.30 -18.20
N VAL A 181 4.62 2.85 -18.24
CA VAL A 181 3.55 3.32 -17.34
C VAL A 181 3.84 2.95 -15.88
N LEU A 182 4.39 1.77 -15.60
CA LEU A 182 4.74 1.36 -14.24
C LEU A 182 5.93 2.14 -13.67
N GLU A 183 6.77 2.74 -14.51
CA GLU A 183 7.93 3.56 -14.13
C GLU A 183 7.58 5.05 -13.97
N MET A 184 6.41 5.48 -14.48
CA MET A 184 5.97 6.86 -14.37
C MET A 184 5.60 7.24 -12.94
N SER A 185 5.81 8.50 -12.61
CA SER A 185 5.17 9.12 -11.44
C SER A 185 3.64 9.19 -11.64
N ILE A 186 2.89 9.27 -10.54
CA ILE A 186 1.43 9.42 -10.58
C ILE A 186 1.02 10.67 -11.37
N ALA A 187 1.77 11.76 -11.26
CA ALA A 187 1.49 12.99 -11.98
C ALA A 187 1.65 12.82 -13.51
N GLU A 188 2.71 12.15 -13.96
CA GLU A 188 2.92 11.84 -15.38
C GLU A 188 1.86 10.88 -15.92
N ALA A 189 1.51 9.86 -15.14
CA ALA A 189 0.46 8.91 -15.51
C ALA A 189 -0.90 9.60 -15.61
N ALA A 190 -1.25 10.52 -14.72
CA ALA A 190 -2.49 11.29 -14.79
C ALA A 190 -2.60 12.09 -16.08
N LEU A 191 -1.50 12.71 -16.55
CA LEU A 191 -1.45 13.43 -17.83
C LEU A 191 -1.59 12.47 -19.03
N LEU A 192 -0.90 11.32 -18.99
CA LEU A 192 -0.97 10.31 -20.05
C LEU A 192 -2.39 9.75 -20.23
N PHE A 193 -3.13 9.58 -19.15
CA PHE A 193 -4.48 9.01 -19.12
C PHE A 193 -5.59 10.04 -19.02
N GLU A 194 -5.33 11.33 -19.26
CA GLU A 194 -6.34 12.40 -19.21
C GLU A 194 -7.57 12.07 -20.06
N SER A 195 -7.37 11.43 -21.22
CA SER A 195 -8.46 10.96 -22.10
C SER A 195 -9.21 9.71 -21.61
N ALA A 196 -8.77 9.11 -20.50
CA ALA A 196 -9.33 7.90 -19.90
C ALA A 196 -9.80 8.16 -18.46
N PRO A 197 -10.98 8.77 -18.22
CA PRO A 197 -11.42 9.21 -16.89
C PRO A 197 -11.49 8.13 -15.82
N GLN A 198 -11.60 6.86 -16.22
CA GLN A 198 -11.61 5.71 -15.30
C GLN A 198 -10.23 5.43 -14.68
N ILE A 199 -9.16 5.98 -15.26
CA ILE A 199 -7.78 5.80 -14.82
C ILE A 199 -7.26 7.09 -14.17
N ALA A 200 -7.65 8.25 -14.70
CA ALA A 200 -7.17 9.56 -14.28
C ALA A 200 -7.77 10.07 -12.95
N ARG A 201 -8.79 9.39 -12.40
CA ARG A 201 -9.42 9.69 -11.10
C ARG A 201 -8.75 8.95 -9.95
#